data_95a30e4772a039baa8af2ea81eb2a7eb
#
_entry.id   95a30e4772a039baa8af2ea81eb2a7eb
#
_cell.length_a   1.000
_cell.length_b   1.000
_cell.length_c   1.000
_cell.angle_alpha   90.00
_cell.angle_beta   90.00
_cell.angle_gamma   90.00
#
_symmetry.space_group_name_H-M   'P 1'
#
loop_
_entity.id
_entity.type
_entity.pdbx_description
1 polymer ?
#
loop_
_entity_poly.entity_id
_entity_poly.type
_entity_poly.pdbx_seq_one_letter_code
_entity_poly.pdbx_strand_id
1 'polypeptide(L)'
;ELMPGWDPLDIDGGFVAPLQPAMLSGGRLNGETSGDVARSHTPALEVARALAERVGAQNAAVGEGDGEVVAAVESPTLVERLELMMKNSDNVYAEAIGREVALARGTTDAPGATLSVLEERGFNTAGLVLRDNSGLSADNLIAPKLLDALLYDATAQPALRPLLATLPVAAGEGTLLDRYGDLPGRGWVRAKTGTLDGTASLAGTVTSVNGNVYTFALICNDADVL
;
A
#
# COMPACT_ATOMS: atom_id res chain seq x y z
N GLU A 1 14.29 -1.66 8.20
CA GLU A 1 13.86 -2.87 8.90
C GLU A 1 12.75 -3.54 8.07
N LEU A 2 12.79 -4.88 7.94
CA LEU A 2 11.69 -5.65 7.38
C LEU A 2 10.60 -5.81 8.43
N MET A 3 9.34 -5.89 7.99
CA MET A 3 8.23 -6.20 8.90
C MET A 3 8.38 -7.64 9.43
N PRO A 4 8.01 -7.89 10.69
CA PRO A 4 8.01 -9.25 11.24
C PRO A 4 7.12 -10.19 10.41
N GLY A 5 7.63 -11.34 10.02
CA GLY A 5 6.91 -12.33 9.21
C GLY A 5 7.02 -12.17 7.70
N TRP A 6 7.72 -11.15 7.22
CA TRP A 6 8.04 -11.04 5.79
C TRP A 6 9.24 -11.93 5.42
N ASP A 7 9.15 -12.59 4.27
CA ASP A 7 10.27 -13.37 3.75
C ASP A 7 11.33 -12.43 3.14
N PRO A 8 12.61 -12.51 3.56
CA PRO A 8 13.68 -11.75 2.93
C PRO A 8 13.84 -12.01 1.42
N LEU A 9 13.42 -13.15 0.91
CA LEU A 9 13.42 -13.46 -0.52
C LEU A 9 12.45 -12.58 -1.32
N ASP A 10 11.42 -12.04 -0.67
CA ASP A 10 10.47 -11.12 -1.28
C ASP A 10 11.10 -9.78 -1.67
N ILE A 11 12.30 -9.46 -1.15
CA ILE A 11 13.08 -8.29 -1.58
C ILE A 11 13.54 -8.46 -3.02
N ASP A 12 14.15 -9.60 -3.31
CA ASP A 12 14.62 -9.93 -4.66
C ASP A 12 13.46 -10.23 -5.62
N GLY A 13 12.32 -10.71 -5.08
CA GLY A 13 11.06 -10.84 -5.79
C GLY A 13 10.36 -9.52 -6.12
N GLY A 14 10.80 -8.41 -5.50
CA GLY A 14 10.24 -7.08 -5.77
C GLY A 14 9.01 -6.70 -4.94
N PHE A 15 8.55 -7.58 -4.05
CA PHE A 15 7.33 -7.37 -3.28
C PHE A 15 7.54 -6.47 -2.06
N VAL A 16 8.74 -6.48 -1.46
CA VAL A 16 9.07 -5.71 -0.27
C VAL A 16 10.47 -5.09 -0.33
N ALA A 17 10.72 -4.14 0.57
CA ALA A 17 12.06 -3.65 0.89
C ALA A 17 12.16 -3.32 2.38
N PRO A 18 13.36 -3.31 2.98
CA PRO A 18 13.55 -2.76 4.32
C PRO A 18 13.10 -1.30 4.33
N LEU A 19 12.13 -0.98 5.19
CA LEU A 19 11.67 0.40 5.34
C LEU A 19 12.74 1.22 6.04
N GLN A 20 13.17 2.28 5.37
CA GLN A 20 14.22 3.20 5.82
C GLN A 20 13.77 4.65 5.60
N PRO A 21 14.34 5.64 6.34
CA PRO A 21 13.91 7.03 6.28
C PRO A 21 14.02 7.68 4.89
N ALA A 22 14.91 7.17 4.05
CA ALA A 22 15.08 7.63 2.68
C ALA A 22 15.09 6.43 1.73
N MET A 23 14.25 6.49 0.70
CA MET A 23 14.10 5.43 -0.29
C MET A 23 13.79 6.04 -1.66
N LEU A 24 14.47 5.60 -2.70
CA LEU A 24 14.12 5.92 -4.09
C LEU A 24 13.10 4.88 -4.60
N SER A 25 11.98 5.33 -5.15
CA SER A 25 10.97 4.48 -5.82
C SER A 25 10.57 3.23 -5.02
N GLY A 26 10.42 3.35 -3.68
CA GLY A 26 10.11 2.22 -2.82
C GLY A 26 11.23 1.17 -2.72
N GLY A 27 12.47 1.57 -2.97
CA GLY A 27 13.65 0.71 -2.95
C GLY A 27 13.91 -0.07 -4.24
N ARG A 28 13.16 0.17 -5.33
CA ARG A 28 13.37 -0.48 -6.63
C ARG A 28 14.76 -0.19 -7.18
N LEU A 29 15.37 -1.21 -7.77
CA LEU A 29 16.70 -1.13 -8.37
C LEU A 29 16.61 -0.66 -9.85
N ASN A 30 17.76 -0.33 -10.42
CA ASN A 30 17.95 -0.01 -11.84
C ASN A 30 17.10 1.17 -12.36
N GLY A 31 16.67 2.08 -11.47
CA GLY A 31 15.88 3.25 -11.83
C GLY A 31 14.40 2.95 -12.12
N GLU A 32 13.95 1.73 -11.86
CA GLU A 32 12.54 1.35 -12.02
C GLU A 32 11.66 2.07 -11.00
N THR A 33 10.47 2.49 -11.43
CA THR A 33 9.53 3.26 -10.59
C THR A 33 8.25 2.52 -10.27
N SER A 34 7.99 1.38 -10.93
CA SER A 34 6.80 0.56 -10.76
C SER A 34 7.10 -0.91 -11.07
N GLY A 35 6.12 -1.79 -10.85
CA GLY A 35 6.21 -3.24 -11.11
C GLY A 35 6.94 -4.01 -10.01
N ASP A 36 6.89 -5.33 -10.14
CA ASP A 36 7.52 -6.30 -9.24
C ASP A 36 8.94 -6.57 -9.74
N VAL A 37 9.83 -5.63 -9.46
CA VAL A 37 11.26 -5.70 -9.79
C VAL A 37 12.07 -5.73 -8.52
N ALA A 38 13.22 -6.40 -8.53
CA ALA A 38 14.08 -6.54 -7.36
C ALA A 38 14.30 -5.21 -6.65
N ARG A 39 14.23 -5.24 -5.33
CA ARG A 39 14.41 -4.06 -4.47
C ARG A 39 15.73 -4.13 -3.70
N SER A 40 16.18 -3.00 -3.23
CA SER A 40 17.42 -2.88 -2.47
C SER A 40 17.26 -3.43 -1.05
N HIS A 41 18.26 -4.20 -0.60
CA HIS A 41 18.41 -4.57 0.80
C HIS A 41 18.87 -3.39 1.68
N THR A 42 19.34 -2.30 1.07
CA THR A 42 19.86 -1.10 1.75
C THR A 42 19.36 0.18 1.10
N PRO A 43 18.06 0.46 1.04
CA PRO A 43 17.49 1.58 0.28
C PRO A 43 18.08 2.94 0.60
N ALA A 44 18.36 3.25 1.87
CA ALA A 44 18.93 4.55 2.25
C ALA A 44 20.38 4.70 1.73
N LEU A 45 21.14 3.61 1.66
CA LEU A 45 22.48 3.64 1.07
C LEU A 45 22.41 3.88 -0.45
N GLU A 46 21.39 3.35 -1.13
CA GLU A 46 21.18 3.65 -2.56
C GLU A 46 20.86 5.14 -2.78
N VAL A 47 20.08 5.76 -1.90
CA VAL A 47 19.87 7.22 -1.95
C VAL A 47 21.18 7.96 -1.77
N ALA A 48 21.99 7.57 -0.79
CA ALA A 48 23.30 8.19 -0.53
C ALA A 48 24.26 8.02 -1.74
N ARG A 49 24.27 6.85 -2.38
CA ARG A 49 25.07 6.58 -3.59
C ARG A 49 24.62 7.43 -4.78
N ALA A 50 23.29 7.49 -5.01
CA ALA A 50 22.73 8.31 -6.08
C ALA A 50 23.04 9.80 -5.89
N LEU A 51 23.03 10.28 -4.65
CA LEU A 51 23.41 11.65 -4.33
C LEU A 51 24.93 11.87 -4.53
N ALA A 52 25.76 10.97 -4.04
CA ALA A 52 27.20 11.02 -4.20
C ALA A 52 27.60 11.13 -5.69
N GLU A 53 27.01 10.32 -6.55
CA GLU A 53 27.20 10.36 -7.99
C GLU A 53 26.87 11.76 -8.58
N ARG A 54 25.72 12.33 -8.16
CA ARG A 54 25.27 13.65 -8.64
C ARG A 54 26.17 14.81 -8.23
N VAL A 55 26.81 14.72 -7.06
CA VAL A 55 27.73 15.75 -6.56
C VAL A 55 29.20 15.44 -6.82
N GLY A 56 29.50 14.35 -7.53
CA GLY A 56 30.88 13.94 -7.87
C GLY A 56 31.67 13.38 -6.69
N ALA A 57 31.00 12.92 -5.62
CA ALA A 57 31.65 12.28 -4.48
C ALA A 57 31.96 10.80 -4.79
N GLN A 58 33.10 10.31 -4.28
CA GLN A 58 33.55 8.94 -4.54
C GLN A 58 33.00 7.90 -3.55
N ASN A 59 32.56 8.36 -2.39
CA ASN A 59 32.09 7.49 -1.31
C ASN A 59 30.74 7.98 -0.80
N ALA A 60 29.89 7.03 -0.38
CA ALA A 60 28.63 7.27 0.25
C ALA A 60 28.45 6.36 1.46
N ALA A 61 27.85 6.87 2.50
CA ALA A 61 27.48 6.11 3.70
C ALA A 61 26.18 6.65 4.29
N VAL A 62 25.50 5.81 5.05
CA VAL A 62 24.37 6.23 5.89
C VAL A 62 24.91 6.49 7.29
N GLY A 63 24.50 7.59 7.89
CA GLY A 63 24.92 8.00 9.23
C GLY A 63 23.98 9.05 9.80
N GLU A 64 24.20 9.42 11.06
CA GLU A 64 23.55 10.58 11.67
C GLU A 64 24.26 11.84 11.18
N GLY A 65 23.50 12.83 10.76
CA GLY A 65 24.02 14.14 10.36
C GLY A 65 23.58 15.22 11.33
N ASP A 66 24.51 16.11 11.66
CA ASP A 66 24.29 17.30 12.51
C ASP A 66 24.51 18.61 11.74
N GLY A 67 24.62 18.51 10.42
CA GLY A 67 24.89 19.63 9.53
C GLY A 67 23.68 20.54 9.28
N GLU A 68 23.96 21.75 8.75
CA GLU A 68 22.91 22.64 8.27
C GLU A 68 22.18 22.04 7.07
N VAL A 69 20.84 22.17 7.03
CA VAL A 69 20.03 21.74 5.90
C VAL A 69 20.25 22.69 4.73
N VAL A 70 20.90 22.23 3.68
CA VAL A 70 21.22 23.01 2.46
C VAL A 70 20.20 22.83 1.35
N ALA A 71 19.42 21.73 1.37
CA ALA A 71 18.34 21.46 0.41
C ALA A 71 17.32 20.50 1.04
N ALA A 72 16.08 20.57 0.58
CA ALA A 72 15.00 19.67 0.96
C ALA A 72 14.20 19.25 -0.28
N VAL A 73 13.67 18.03 -0.24
CA VAL A 73 12.73 17.50 -1.22
C VAL A 73 11.50 17.01 -0.47
N GLU A 74 10.32 17.38 -0.95
CA GLU A 74 9.06 16.92 -0.38
C GLU A 74 8.59 15.66 -1.10
N SER A 75 7.97 14.75 -0.34
CA SER A 75 7.27 13.60 -0.90
C SER A 75 6.04 14.06 -1.71
N PRO A 76 5.58 13.27 -2.69
CA PRO A 76 4.26 13.47 -3.28
C PRO A 76 3.16 13.54 -2.21
N THR A 77 2.05 14.17 -2.55
CA THR A 77 0.89 14.27 -1.63
C THR A 77 0.40 12.89 -1.19
N LEU A 78 -0.30 12.82 -0.05
CA LEU A 78 -0.86 11.57 0.43
C LEU A 78 -1.77 10.89 -0.62
N VAL A 79 -2.57 11.69 -1.35
CA VAL A 79 -3.47 11.15 -2.39
C VAL A 79 -2.69 10.50 -3.53
N GLU A 80 -1.62 11.15 -4.01
CA GLU A 80 -0.74 10.58 -5.06
C GLU A 80 -0.06 9.30 -4.60
N ARG A 81 0.40 9.25 -3.34
CA ARG A 81 1.01 8.04 -2.76
C ARG A 81 0.00 6.92 -2.56
N LEU A 82 -1.23 7.24 -2.14
CA LEU A 82 -2.34 6.28 -2.07
C LEU A 82 -2.69 5.74 -3.45
N GLU A 83 -2.69 6.58 -4.47
CA GLU A 83 -2.95 6.15 -5.85
C GLU A 83 -1.90 5.17 -6.35
N LEU A 84 -0.61 5.47 -6.15
CA LEU A 84 0.48 4.55 -6.47
C LEU A 84 0.34 3.22 -5.72
N MET A 85 0.09 3.28 -4.41
CA MET A 85 -0.10 2.10 -3.57
C MET A 85 -1.29 1.25 -4.03
N MET A 86 -2.44 1.86 -4.26
CA MET A 86 -3.67 1.13 -4.61
C MET A 86 -3.60 0.52 -6.02
N LYS A 87 -3.13 1.28 -7.02
CA LYS A 87 -3.09 0.85 -8.42
C LYS A 87 -2.01 -0.20 -8.67
N ASN A 88 -0.84 -0.09 -8.02
CA ASN A 88 0.25 -1.04 -8.19
C ASN A 88 0.29 -2.11 -7.09
N SER A 89 -0.60 -2.05 -6.10
CA SER A 89 -0.58 -2.95 -4.94
C SER A 89 0.78 -2.94 -4.20
N ASP A 90 1.35 -1.74 -4.00
CA ASP A 90 2.70 -1.60 -3.47
C ASP A 90 2.75 -1.72 -1.94
N ASN A 91 3.32 -2.82 -1.45
CA ASN A 91 3.42 -3.13 -0.02
C ASN A 91 4.32 -2.13 0.73
N VAL A 92 5.39 -1.64 0.09
CA VAL A 92 6.31 -0.68 0.72
C VAL A 92 5.64 0.66 0.94
N TYR A 93 4.84 1.15 -0.02
CA TYR A 93 4.05 2.36 0.17
C TYR A 93 2.96 2.19 1.24
N ALA A 94 2.32 1.01 1.31
CA ALA A 94 1.32 0.73 2.33
C ALA A 94 1.94 0.79 3.75
N GLU A 95 3.09 0.15 3.94
CA GLU A 95 3.80 0.20 5.22
C GLU A 95 4.34 1.60 5.56
N ALA A 96 4.84 2.33 4.57
CA ALA A 96 5.30 3.71 4.79
C ALA A 96 4.17 4.61 5.29
N ILE A 97 2.97 4.52 4.67
CA ILE A 97 1.78 5.25 5.09
C ILE A 97 1.33 4.81 6.49
N GLY A 98 1.32 3.50 6.78
CA GLY A 98 1.03 2.98 8.11
C GLY A 98 1.99 3.51 9.19
N ARG A 99 3.29 3.63 8.87
CA ARG A 99 4.28 4.24 9.78
C ARG A 99 4.06 5.74 9.99
N GLU A 100 3.61 6.47 8.97
CA GLU A 100 3.22 7.88 9.14
C GLU A 100 2.04 8.03 10.10
N VAL A 101 1.05 7.12 10.03
CA VAL A 101 -0.05 7.07 11.00
C VAL A 101 0.48 6.84 12.41
N ALA A 102 1.39 5.87 12.58
CA ALA A 102 2.00 5.58 13.88
C ALA A 102 2.77 6.78 14.44
N LEU A 103 3.59 7.43 13.61
CA LEU A 103 4.35 8.63 14.00
C LEU A 103 3.42 9.77 14.43
N ALA A 104 2.34 10.02 13.69
CA ALA A 104 1.34 11.02 14.05
C ALA A 104 0.65 10.72 15.38
N ARG A 105 0.66 9.47 15.84
CA ARG A 105 0.12 9.03 17.12
C ARG A 105 1.18 8.83 18.20
N GLY A 106 2.43 9.17 17.93
CA GLY A 106 3.53 9.09 18.89
C GLY A 106 3.96 7.65 19.24
N THR A 107 3.75 6.70 18.33
CA THR A 107 4.15 5.30 18.49
C THR A 107 4.98 4.82 17.30
N THR A 108 5.64 3.67 17.45
CA THR A 108 6.34 2.94 16.38
C THR A 108 5.57 1.71 15.91
N ASP A 109 4.49 1.34 16.59
CA ASP A 109 3.61 0.22 16.24
C ASP A 109 2.59 0.67 15.18
N ALA A 110 2.92 0.47 13.91
CA ALA A 110 2.08 0.90 12.80
C ALA A 110 0.77 0.08 12.67
N PRO A 111 0.77 -1.26 12.77
CA PRO A 111 -0.47 -2.04 12.80
C PRO A 111 -1.37 -1.68 13.98
N GLY A 112 -0.80 -1.53 15.19
CA GLY A 112 -1.55 -1.12 16.37
C GLY A 112 -2.13 0.29 16.27
N ALA A 113 -1.40 1.22 15.65
CA ALA A 113 -1.91 2.56 15.39
C ALA A 113 -3.10 2.55 14.42
N THR A 114 -3.03 1.74 13.37
CA THR A 114 -4.14 1.55 12.42
C THR A 114 -5.37 0.96 13.12
N LEU A 115 -5.19 -0.09 13.93
CA LEU A 115 -6.26 -0.68 14.73
C LEU A 115 -6.92 0.36 15.64
N SER A 116 -6.13 1.12 16.38
CA SER A 116 -6.64 2.17 17.28
C SER A 116 -7.47 3.23 16.54
N VAL A 117 -7.04 3.64 15.35
CA VAL A 117 -7.80 4.59 14.53
C VAL A 117 -9.16 4.02 14.12
N LEU A 118 -9.21 2.75 13.74
CA LEU A 118 -10.47 2.08 13.37
C LEU A 118 -11.43 2.01 14.56
N GLU A 119 -10.94 1.65 15.74
CA GLU A 119 -11.72 1.59 16.98
C GLU A 119 -12.26 2.97 17.39
N GLU A 120 -11.43 3.99 17.38
CA GLU A 120 -11.82 5.39 17.67
C GLU A 120 -12.87 5.93 16.70
N ARG A 121 -12.86 5.46 15.46
CA ARG A 121 -13.86 5.78 14.44
C ARG A 121 -15.14 4.95 14.58
N GLY A 122 -15.20 4.02 15.53
CA GLY A 122 -16.37 3.21 15.85
C GLY A 122 -16.57 2.01 14.91
N PHE A 123 -15.55 1.60 14.16
CA PHE A 123 -15.62 0.38 13.36
C PHE A 123 -15.59 -0.85 14.26
N ASN A 124 -16.32 -1.90 13.85
CA ASN A 124 -16.27 -3.18 14.53
C ASN A 124 -15.01 -3.95 14.15
N THR A 125 -14.03 -3.94 15.05
CA THR A 125 -12.73 -4.60 14.88
C THR A 125 -12.67 -6.00 15.49
N ALA A 126 -13.81 -6.58 15.90
CA ALA A 126 -13.85 -7.92 16.48
C ALA A 126 -13.27 -8.97 15.51
N GLY A 127 -12.21 -9.66 15.95
CA GLY A 127 -11.50 -10.65 15.17
C GLY A 127 -10.50 -10.06 14.16
N LEU A 128 -10.31 -8.75 14.10
CA LEU A 128 -9.25 -8.13 13.31
C LEU A 128 -7.88 -8.42 13.95
N VAL A 129 -6.97 -8.93 13.17
CA VAL A 129 -5.54 -9.06 13.51
C VAL A 129 -4.74 -8.42 12.40
N LEU A 130 -3.96 -7.40 12.73
CA LEU A 130 -3.03 -6.76 11.80
C LEU A 130 -1.59 -7.05 12.23
N ARG A 131 -0.81 -7.64 11.34
CA ARG A 131 0.63 -7.87 11.49
C ARG A 131 1.44 -6.84 10.71
N ASP A 132 0.84 -6.34 9.65
CA ASP A 132 1.37 -5.29 8.79
C ASP A 132 0.21 -4.40 8.28
N ASN A 133 0.52 -3.38 7.48
CA ASN A 133 -0.45 -2.51 6.85
C ASN A 133 -0.62 -2.80 5.35
N SER A 134 0.22 -3.66 4.79
CA SER A 134 0.18 -4.06 3.37
C SER A 134 -0.79 -5.21 3.10
N GLY A 135 -1.03 -6.05 4.10
CA GLY A 135 -1.79 -7.29 3.93
C GLY A 135 -0.94 -8.46 3.41
N LEU A 136 0.40 -8.33 3.37
CA LEU A 136 1.28 -9.38 2.87
C LEU A 136 1.44 -10.53 3.87
N SER A 137 1.44 -10.23 5.17
CA SER A 137 1.51 -11.28 6.19
C SER A 137 0.30 -12.20 6.14
N ALA A 138 0.54 -13.51 6.03
CA ALA A 138 -0.51 -14.53 6.09
C ALA A 138 -1.23 -14.60 7.45
N ASP A 139 -0.64 -14.00 8.50
CA ASP A 139 -1.22 -13.93 9.84
C ASP A 139 -2.20 -12.76 10.03
N ASN A 140 -2.45 -11.94 9.00
CA ASN A 140 -3.50 -10.94 9.03
C ASN A 140 -4.87 -11.62 8.99
N LEU A 141 -5.80 -11.17 9.83
CA LEU A 141 -7.18 -11.62 9.84
C LEU A 141 -8.11 -10.42 9.73
N ILE A 142 -8.96 -10.39 8.71
CA ILE A 142 -9.92 -9.31 8.52
C ILE A 142 -11.26 -9.85 8.03
N ALA A 143 -12.35 -9.40 8.65
CA ALA A 143 -13.69 -9.74 8.20
C ALA A 143 -14.08 -8.91 6.96
N PRO A 144 -14.63 -9.50 5.88
CA PRO A 144 -15.15 -8.75 4.73
C PRO A 144 -16.08 -7.61 5.11
N LYS A 145 -16.90 -7.83 6.14
CA LYS A 145 -17.84 -6.81 6.68
C LYS A 145 -17.13 -5.53 7.14
N LEU A 146 -15.90 -5.63 7.68
CA LEU A 146 -15.13 -4.45 8.07
C LEU A 146 -14.67 -3.66 6.85
N LEU A 147 -14.17 -4.34 5.81
CA LEU A 147 -13.78 -3.71 4.55
C LEU A 147 -14.97 -3.01 3.88
N ASP A 148 -16.13 -3.66 3.85
CA ASP A 148 -17.35 -3.06 3.29
C ASP A 148 -17.79 -1.83 4.08
N ALA A 149 -17.75 -1.88 5.43
CA ALA A 149 -18.06 -0.74 6.28
C ALA A 149 -17.12 0.46 6.04
N LEU A 150 -15.83 0.22 5.87
CA LEU A 150 -14.84 1.25 5.51
C LEU A 150 -15.13 1.89 4.16
N LEU A 151 -15.46 1.08 3.17
CA LEU A 151 -15.81 1.56 1.83
C LEU A 151 -17.12 2.36 1.86
N TYR A 152 -18.12 1.87 2.58
CA TYR A 152 -19.38 2.60 2.76
C TYR A 152 -19.16 3.97 3.42
N ASP A 153 -18.38 4.02 4.50
CA ASP A 153 -18.02 5.27 5.17
C ASP A 153 -17.29 6.23 4.22
N ALA A 154 -16.36 5.71 3.39
CA ALA A 154 -15.68 6.49 2.36
C ALA A 154 -16.63 7.06 1.29
N THR A 155 -17.74 6.39 0.97
CA THR A 155 -18.76 6.96 0.06
C THR A 155 -19.53 8.10 0.73
N ALA A 156 -19.79 8.00 2.03
CA ALA A 156 -20.59 8.95 2.78
C ALA A 156 -19.84 10.23 3.16
N GLN A 157 -18.54 10.12 3.45
CA GLN A 157 -17.73 11.24 3.93
C GLN A 157 -16.93 11.92 2.80
N PRO A 158 -17.18 13.22 2.49
CA PRO A 158 -16.44 13.93 1.43
C PRO A 158 -14.91 13.89 1.59
N ALA A 159 -14.42 13.92 2.82
CA ALA A 159 -12.97 13.88 3.12
C ALA A 159 -12.32 12.54 2.75
N LEU A 160 -13.08 11.44 2.71
CA LEU A 160 -12.59 10.10 2.40
C LEU A 160 -12.82 9.69 0.93
N ARG A 161 -13.67 10.42 0.19
CA ARG A 161 -13.96 10.12 -1.23
C ARG A 161 -12.73 10.02 -2.12
N PRO A 162 -11.66 10.80 -1.92
CA PRO A 162 -10.44 10.65 -2.71
C PRO A 162 -9.88 9.22 -2.68
N LEU A 163 -10.04 8.47 -1.57
CA LEU A 163 -9.64 7.07 -1.48
C LEU A 163 -10.30 6.20 -2.55
N LEU A 164 -11.60 6.42 -2.81
CA LEU A 164 -12.33 5.63 -3.82
C LEU A 164 -11.83 5.91 -5.25
N ALA A 165 -11.32 7.12 -5.50
CA ALA A 165 -10.74 7.48 -6.79
C ALA A 165 -9.37 6.82 -7.05
N THR A 166 -8.66 6.41 -5.98
CA THR A 166 -7.36 5.72 -6.09
C THR A 166 -7.49 4.22 -6.40
N LEU A 167 -8.69 3.64 -6.27
CA LEU A 167 -8.91 2.22 -6.55
C LEU A 167 -8.72 1.89 -8.04
N PRO A 168 -8.08 0.74 -8.37
CA PRO A 168 -8.04 0.20 -9.72
C PRO A 168 -9.40 0.12 -10.39
N VAL A 169 -9.44 0.32 -11.71
CA VAL A 169 -10.67 0.33 -12.51
C VAL A 169 -10.71 -0.90 -13.42
N ALA A 170 -11.81 -1.62 -13.39
CA ALA A 170 -12.03 -2.80 -14.24
C ALA A 170 -11.85 -2.49 -15.73
N ALA A 171 -10.95 -3.22 -16.40
CA ALA A 171 -10.52 -3.02 -17.79
C ALA A 171 -10.06 -1.59 -18.12
N GLY A 172 -9.54 -0.87 -17.12
CA GLY A 172 -9.11 0.51 -17.26
C GLY A 172 -7.70 0.76 -16.74
N GLU A 173 -7.41 0.41 -15.48
CA GLU A 173 -6.12 0.71 -14.88
C GLU A 173 -5.81 -0.16 -13.64
N GLY A 174 -4.53 -0.17 -13.27
CA GLY A 174 -4.02 -0.88 -12.09
C GLY A 174 -4.20 -2.39 -12.20
N THR A 175 -4.32 -3.07 -11.06
CA THR A 175 -4.43 -4.54 -10.99
C THR A 175 -5.72 -5.10 -11.61
N LEU A 176 -6.65 -4.26 -12.06
CA LEU A 176 -7.87 -4.64 -12.78
C LEU A 176 -7.82 -4.36 -14.28
N LEU A 177 -6.68 -3.93 -14.83
CA LEU A 177 -6.53 -3.58 -16.24
C LEU A 177 -7.01 -4.70 -17.17
N ASP A 178 -6.60 -5.93 -16.90
CA ASP A 178 -6.89 -7.12 -17.72
C ASP A 178 -8.10 -7.92 -17.21
N ARG A 179 -8.87 -7.35 -16.26
CA ARG A 179 -10.07 -8.01 -15.72
C ARG A 179 -11.35 -7.33 -16.22
N TYR A 180 -12.41 -8.11 -16.38
CA TYR A 180 -13.76 -7.67 -16.78
C TYR A 180 -13.86 -7.10 -18.22
N GLY A 181 -12.91 -7.39 -19.12
CA GLY A 181 -12.86 -6.81 -20.46
C GLY A 181 -14.16 -6.87 -21.25
N ASP A 182 -14.84 -8.03 -21.23
CA ASP A 182 -16.11 -8.30 -21.93
C ASP A 182 -17.31 -8.44 -20.98
N LEU A 183 -17.16 -8.07 -19.71
CA LEU A 183 -18.20 -8.21 -18.70
C LEU A 183 -18.86 -6.85 -18.36
N PRO A 184 -20.11 -6.85 -17.85
CA PRO A 184 -20.84 -5.63 -17.49
C PRO A 184 -20.11 -4.74 -16.45
N GLY A 185 -19.15 -5.29 -15.68
CA GLY A 185 -18.35 -4.54 -14.71
C GLY A 185 -17.27 -3.64 -15.31
N ARG A 186 -16.99 -3.75 -16.61
CA ARG A 186 -15.99 -2.95 -17.32
C ARG A 186 -16.21 -1.44 -17.10
N GLY A 187 -15.21 -0.75 -16.54
CA GLY A 187 -15.26 0.68 -16.26
C GLY A 187 -16.14 1.08 -15.07
N TRP A 188 -16.99 0.17 -14.56
CA TRP A 188 -17.93 0.45 -13.49
C TRP A 188 -17.50 -0.09 -12.11
N VAL A 189 -16.69 -1.15 -12.10
CA VAL A 189 -16.08 -1.68 -10.88
C VAL A 189 -14.78 -0.94 -10.60
N ARG A 190 -14.64 -0.43 -9.38
CA ARG A 190 -13.41 0.12 -8.82
C ARG A 190 -13.08 -0.66 -7.56
N ALA A 191 -11.97 -1.40 -7.57
CA ALA A 191 -11.68 -2.29 -6.44
C ALA A 191 -10.19 -2.56 -6.26
N LYS A 192 -9.81 -2.83 -5.00
CA LYS A 192 -8.51 -3.35 -4.65
C LYS A 192 -8.56 -4.88 -4.65
N THR A 193 -7.59 -5.48 -5.30
CA THR A 193 -7.34 -6.92 -5.30
C THR A 193 -6.41 -7.30 -4.15
N GLY A 194 -6.51 -8.55 -3.67
CA GLY A 194 -5.51 -9.20 -2.84
C GLY A 194 -5.35 -10.64 -3.30
N THR A 195 -4.11 -11.12 -3.36
CA THR A 195 -3.79 -12.50 -3.73
C THR A 195 -2.57 -12.95 -2.93
N LEU A 196 -2.74 -14.02 -2.17
CA LEU A 196 -1.69 -14.77 -1.47
C LEU A 196 -1.93 -16.25 -1.75
N ASP A 197 -0.98 -17.10 -1.37
CA ASP A 197 -1.18 -18.55 -1.42
C ASP A 197 -2.45 -18.94 -0.66
N GLY A 198 -3.39 -19.58 -1.38
CA GLY A 198 -4.67 -20.02 -0.82
C GLY A 198 -5.68 -18.91 -0.51
N THR A 199 -5.38 -17.63 -0.77
CA THR A 199 -6.31 -16.53 -0.47
C THR A 199 -6.45 -15.58 -1.64
N ALA A 200 -7.71 -15.30 -2.03
CA ALA A 200 -8.03 -14.24 -2.98
C ALA A 200 -9.07 -13.28 -2.40
N SER A 201 -8.93 -12.00 -2.71
CA SER A 201 -9.84 -10.98 -2.23
C SER A 201 -10.11 -9.89 -3.26
N LEU A 202 -11.28 -9.27 -3.15
CA LEU A 202 -11.68 -8.11 -3.92
C LEU A 202 -12.62 -7.24 -3.08
N ALA A 203 -12.27 -5.97 -2.89
CA ALA A 203 -13.10 -5.03 -2.15
C ALA A 203 -13.13 -3.67 -2.85
N GLY A 204 -14.33 -3.07 -2.97
CA GLY A 204 -14.46 -1.83 -3.70
C GLY A 204 -15.88 -1.35 -3.89
N THR A 205 -16.11 -0.64 -4.97
CA THR A 205 -17.40 -0.08 -5.36
C THR A 205 -17.79 -0.51 -6.76
N VAL A 206 -19.08 -0.57 -7.02
CA VAL A 206 -19.65 -0.73 -8.36
C VAL A 206 -20.80 0.25 -8.57
N THR A 207 -20.80 0.91 -9.72
CA THR A 207 -21.90 1.80 -10.11
C THR A 207 -22.86 1.03 -11.02
N SER A 208 -24.13 0.94 -10.62
CA SER A 208 -25.17 0.31 -11.41
C SER A 208 -25.62 1.16 -12.60
N VAL A 209 -26.33 0.57 -13.54
CA VAL A 209 -26.92 1.27 -14.71
C VAL A 209 -27.89 2.39 -14.32
N ASN A 210 -28.46 2.34 -13.10
CA ASN A 210 -29.35 3.37 -12.59
C ASN A 210 -28.61 4.47 -11.81
N GLY A 211 -27.25 4.44 -11.81
CA GLY A 211 -26.42 5.43 -11.13
C GLY A 211 -26.24 5.19 -9.62
N ASN A 212 -26.80 4.12 -9.06
CA ASN A 212 -26.56 3.77 -7.65
C ASN A 212 -25.14 3.20 -7.48
N VAL A 213 -24.44 3.62 -6.45
CA VAL A 213 -23.15 3.09 -6.06
C VAL A 213 -23.35 2.09 -4.92
N TYR A 214 -22.82 0.89 -5.11
CA TYR A 214 -22.79 -0.18 -4.10
C TYR A 214 -21.35 -0.43 -3.67
N THR A 215 -21.15 -0.75 -2.40
CA THR A 215 -19.89 -1.24 -1.86
C THR A 215 -19.94 -2.77 -1.78
N PHE A 216 -18.79 -3.39 -1.83
CA PHE A 216 -18.68 -4.83 -1.66
C PHE A 216 -17.29 -5.22 -1.14
N ALA A 217 -17.22 -6.35 -0.44
CA ALA A 217 -15.96 -7.00 -0.06
C ALA A 217 -16.14 -8.53 -0.11
N LEU A 218 -15.21 -9.19 -0.78
CA LEU A 218 -15.14 -10.64 -0.94
C LEU A 218 -13.77 -11.12 -0.49
N ILE A 219 -13.72 -12.21 0.29
CA ILE A 219 -12.50 -12.92 0.65
C ILE A 219 -12.78 -14.40 0.50
N CYS A 220 -11.93 -15.11 -0.25
CA CYS A 220 -11.94 -16.55 -0.40
C CYS A 220 -10.65 -17.11 0.20
N ASN A 221 -10.78 -18.04 1.13
CA ASN A 221 -9.67 -18.80 1.70
C ASN A 221 -9.69 -20.23 1.17
N ASP A 222 -8.55 -20.90 1.24
CA ASP A 222 -8.37 -22.27 0.75
C ASP A 222 -8.80 -22.46 -0.71
N ALA A 223 -8.69 -21.39 -1.51
CA ALA A 223 -9.02 -21.39 -2.92
C ALA A 223 -7.77 -21.67 -3.76
N ASP A 224 -7.96 -22.41 -4.85
CA ASP A 224 -6.99 -22.45 -5.94
C ASP A 224 -7.08 -21.14 -6.70
N VAL A 225 -6.10 -20.26 -6.51
CA VAL A 225 -6.12 -18.85 -6.98
C VAL A 225 -5.21 -18.60 -8.18
N LEU A 226 -4.69 -19.69 -8.79
CA LEU A 226 -3.84 -19.65 -9.99
C LEU A 226 -4.65 -19.78 -11.27
#